data_a4d7c3c2b19f89102bf8fb4af440b153
#
_entry.id   a4d7c3c2b19f89102bf8fb4af440b153
#
_cell.length_a   1.000
_cell.length_b   1.000
_cell.length_c   1.000
_cell.angle_alpha   90.00
_cell.angle_beta   90.00
_cell.angle_gamma   90.00
#
_symmetry.space_group_name_H-M   'P 1'
#
loop_
_entity.id
_entity.type
_entity.pdbx_description
1 polymer ?
#
loop_
_entity_poly.entity_id
_entity_poly.type
_entity_poly.pdbx_seq_one_letter_code
_entity_poly.pdbx_strand_id
1 'polypeptide(L)'
;MNEARMKMELHKVLREIQIHGTEYTFFRKKVDKYGEPTKEEPEQIGKVQGLFHVSKGYVTQSIQDGTKTHRKGQPMLMVGYENTGEIQTDDFFIINGNRYKVVEKNNIQEYNIVTDISLEMVLDGRN
;
A
#
# COMPACT_ATOMS: atom_id res chain seq x y z
N MET A 1 9.26 -14.31 19.62
CA MET A 1 10.06 -14.51 18.40
C MET A 1 11.17 -13.48 18.40
N ASN A 2 12.39 -13.89 18.14
CA ASN A 2 13.48 -12.94 18.18
C ASN A 2 13.57 -12.16 16.87
N GLU A 3 14.34 -11.11 16.90
CA GLU A 3 14.46 -10.18 15.76
C GLU A 3 15.03 -10.85 14.53
N ALA A 4 16.05 -11.69 14.71
CA ALA A 4 16.69 -12.37 13.58
C ALA A 4 15.71 -13.26 12.84
N ARG A 5 14.87 -13.96 13.58
CA ARG A 5 13.89 -14.84 12.98
C ARG A 5 12.81 -14.06 12.24
N MET A 6 12.38 -12.95 12.84
CA MET A 6 11.39 -12.09 12.19
C MET A 6 11.92 -11.54 10.88
N LYS A 7 13.16 -11.08 10.88
CA LYS A 7 13.77 -10.57 9.65
C LYS A 7 13.88 -11.66 8.59
N MET A 8 14.19 -12.88 8.99
CA MET A 8 14.27 -13.99 8.05
C MET A 8 12.92 -14.25 7.42
N GLU A 9 11.85 -14.20 8.22
CA GLU A 9 10.50 -14.40 7.70
C GLU A 9 10.14 -13.30 6.72
N LEU A 10 10.50 -12.06 7.02
CA LEU A 10 10.21 -10.94 6.12
C LEU A 10 10.99 -11.05 4.81
N HIS A 11 12.21 -11.57 4.87
CA HIS A 11 12.97 -11.79 3.63
C HIS A 11 12.33 -12.87 2.77
N LYS A 12 11.70 -13.87 3.38
CA LYS A 12 10.96 -14.88 2.63
C LYS A 12 9.76 -14.22 1.92
N VAL A 13 9.07 -13.36 2.63
CA VAL A 13 7.94 -12.64 2.04
C VAL A 13 8.42 -11.76 0.89
N LEU A 14 9.54 -11.09 1.07
CA LEU A 14 10.11 -10.26 0.02
C LEU A 14 10.39 -11.08 -1.23
N ARG A 15 10.93 -12.28 -1.06
CA ARG A 15 11.20 -13.17 -2.18
C ARG A 15 9.91 -13.57 -2.88
N GLU A 16 8.85 -13.85 -2.12
CA GLU A 16 7.56 -14.17 -2.70
C GLU A 16 7.04 -13.03 -3.55
N ILE A 17 7.21 -11.80 -3.06
CA ILE A 17 6.80 -10.63 -3.81
C ILE A 17 7.58 -10.55 -5.13
N GLN A 18 8.87 -10.77 -5.08
CA GLN A 18 9.71 -10.65 -6.26
C GLN A 18 9.42 -11.73 -7.29
N ILE A 19 9.03 -12.92 -6.85
CA ILE A 19 8.79 -14.04 -7.76
C ILE A 19 7.35 -14.08 -8.24
N HIS A 20 6.41 -13.88 -7.32
CA HIS A 20 4.98 -14.10 -7.61
C HIS A 20 4.14 -12.84 -7.61
N GLY A 21 4.72 -11.70 -7.30
CA GLY A 21 3.97 -10.46 -7.25
C GLY A 21 3.51 -9.99 -8.62
N THR A 22 2.48 -9.20 -8.62
CA THR A 22 1.95 -8.57 -9.83
C THR A 22 2.49 -7.15 -9.91
N GLU A 23 2.77 -6.68 -11.10
CA GLU A 23 3.24 -5.32 -11.28
C GLU A 23 2.04 -4.37 -11.31
N TYR A 24 2.09 -3.35 -10.48
CA TYR A 24 1.05 -2.33 -10.41
C TYR A 24 1.62 -0.99 -10.80
N THR A 25 0.89 -0.26 -11.64
CA THR A 25 1.30 1.07 -12.05
C THR A 25 0.60 2.09 -11.17
N PHE A 26 1.38 2.91 -10.50
CA PHE A 26 0.85 3.93 -9.60
C PHE A 26 0.76 5.27 -10.29
N PHE A 27 -0.30 5.98 -9.99
CA PHE A 27 -0.60 7.29 -10.55
C PHE A 27 -0.85 8.30 -9.45
N ARG A 28 -0.64 9.56 -9.77
CA ARG A 28 -0.89 10.65 -8.85
C ARG A 28 -1.72 11.71 -9.57
N LYS A 29 -2.79 12.15 -8.93
CA LYS A 29 -3.60 13.22 -9.49
C LYS A 29 -2.80 14.50 -9.51
N LYS A 30 -2.91 15.24 -10.60
CA LYS A 30 -2.27 16.54 -10.68
C LYS A 30 -3.14 17.56 -9.96
N VAL A 31 -2.48 18.46 -9.25
CA VAL A 31 -3.18 19.49 -8.50
C VAL A 31 -2.74 20.86 -8.99
N ASP A 32 -3.58 21.86 -8.76
CA ASP A 32 -3.25 23.23 -9.11
C ASP A 32 -2.45 23.87 -7.98
N LYS A 33 -2.19 25.16 -8.12
CA LYS A 33 -1.36 25.86 -7.13
C LYS A 33 -2.01 25.95 -5.75
N TYR A 34 -3.30 25.66 -5.68
CA TYR A 34 -4.03 25.66 -4.41
C TYR A 34 -4.21 24.25 -3.84
N GLY A 35 -3.63 23.25 -4.49
CA GLY A 35 -3.76 21.87 -4.03
C GLY A 35 -5.03 21.20 -4.46
N GLU A 36 -5.81 21.79 -5.35
CA GLU A 36 -7.05 21.19 -5.81
C GLU A 36 -6.79 20.30 -7.03
N PRO A 37 -7.47 19.14 -7.12
CA PRO A 37 -7.30 18.27 -8.27
C PRO A 37 -7.69 18.98 -9.57
N THR A 38 -6.90 18.77 -10.61
CA THR A 38 -7.20 19.33 -11.92
C THR A 38 -7.90 18.28 -12.77
N LYS A 39 -8.33 18.67 -13.97
CA LYS A 39 -8.95 17.76 -14.92
C LYS A 39 -7.91 17.08 -15.80
N GLU A 40 -6.63 17.36 -15.57
CA GLU A 40 -5.57 16.74 -16.36
C GLU A 40 -5.44 15.26 -16.03
N GLU A 41 -4.89 14.51 -16.98
CA GLU A 41 -4.60 13.11 -16.75
C GLU A 41 -3.64 12.95 -15.57
N PRO A 42 -3.87 11.93 -14.73
CA PRO A 42 -2.93 11.67 -13.64
C PRO A 42 -1.54 11.37 -14.16
N GLU A 43 -0.57 11.72 -13.36
CA GLU A 43 0.82 11.47 -13.68
C GLU A 43 1.20 10.06 -13.24
N GLN A 44 1.90 9.32 -14.12
CA GLN A 44 2.41 8.01 -13.75
C GLN A 44 3.62 8.19 -12.85
N ILE A 45 3.56 7.60 -11.66
CA ILE A 45 4.63 7.71 -10.67
C ILE A 45 5.66 6.62 -10.88
N GLY A 46 5.19 5.40 -11.13
CA GLY A 46 6.10 4.28 -11.32
C GLY A 46 5.36 2.97 -11.26
N LYS A 47 6.12 1.90 -11.41
CA LYS A 47 5.58 0.54 -11.36
C LYS A 47 6.22 -0.19 -10.20
N VAL A 48 5.40 -0.92 -9.45
CA VAL A 48 5.86 -1.62 -8.27
C VAL A 48 5.27 -3.02 -8.26
N GLN A 49 6.11 -3.99 -7.97
CA GLN A 49 5.66 -5.37 -7.86
C GLN A 49 5.19 -5.63 -6.44
N GLY A 50 4.01 -6.24 -6.29
CA GLY A 50 3.46 -6.47 -4.97
C GLY A 50 2.47 -7.62 -4.95
N LEU A 51 2.06 -7.96 -3.73
CA LEU A 51 1.06 -8.97 -3.49
C LEU A 51 -0.16 -8.30 -2.86
N PHE A 52 -1.24 -8.26 -3.63
CA PHE A 52 -2.50 -7.70 -3.15
C PHE A 52 -3.18 -8.71 -2.23
N HIS A 53 -3.65 -8.25 -1.10
CA HIS A 53 -4.38 -9.12 -0.20
C HIS A 53 -5.44 -8.32 0.55
N VAL A 54 -6.33 -9.03 1.20
CA VAL A 54 -7.41 -8.42 1.95
C VAL A 54 -7.21 -8.80 3.41
N SER A 55 -7.22 -7.80 4.26
CA SER A 55 -7.05 -8.04 5.69
C SER A 55 -8.16 -8.92 6.20
N LYS A 56 -7.81 -9.96 6.95
CA LYS A 56 -8.80 -10.80 7.59
C LYS A 56 -9.50 -10.06 8.72
N GLY A 57 -8.90 -8.99 9.12
CA GLY A 57 -9.52 -8.01 9.96
C GLY A 57 -9.85 -8.47 11.34
N TYR A 58 -9.05 -8.09 12.24
CA TYR A 58 -9.42 -8.12 13.63
C TYR A 58 -8.78 -6.91 14.25
N VAL A 59 -9.42 -6.42 15.26
CA VAL A 59 -8.88 -5.31 16.00
C VAL A 59 -7.73 -5.85 16.81
N THR A 60 -6.57 -5.32 16.56
CA THR A 60 -5.39 -5.85 17.17
C THR A 60 -5.14 -5.28 18.54
N GLN A 61 -5.45 -4.02 18.74
CA GLN A 61 -5.04 -3.36 19.96
C GLN A 61 -5.95 -2.25 20.32
N SER A 62 -5.71 -1.73 21.50
CA SER A 62 -6.39 -0.56 21.97
C SER A 62 -6.02 0.65 21.11
N ILE A 63 -7.03 1.36 20.71
CA ILE A 63 -6.83 2.58 19.95
C ILE A 63 -6.11 3.63 20.79
N GLN A 64 -6.24 3.53 22.10
CA GLN A 64 -5.61 4.47 23.01
C GLN A 64 -4.10 4.45 22.95
N ASP A 65 -3.55 3.34 22.49
CA ASP A 65 -2.10 3.20 22.36
C ASP A 65 -1.59 3.80 21.08
N GLY A 66 -2.47 4.29 20.24
CA GLY A 66 -2.06 4.71 18.91
C GLY A 66 -1.78 3.54 17.99
N THR A 67 -2.15 2.35 18.38
CA THR A 67 -1.94 1.18 17.56
C THR A 67 -2.92 1.17 16.41
N LYS A 68 -2.41 0.91 15.24
CA LYS A 68 -3.26 0.86 14.05
C LYS A 68 -4.07 -0.42 14.03
N THR A 69 -5.29 -0.31 13.56
CA THR A 69 -6.13 -1.47 13.36
C THR A 69 -6.52 -1.54 11.91
N HIS A 70 -6.67 -2.76 11.42
CA HIS A 70 -7.11 -2.99 10.05
C HIS A 70 -8.51 -3.55 10.09
N ARG A 71 -9.39 -2.96 9.31
CA ARG A 71 -10.75 -3.43 9.23
C ARG A 71 -10.80 -4.75 8.47
N LYS A 72 -11.78 -5.57 8.84
CA LYS A 72 -12.04 -6.77 8.07
C LYS A 72 -12.36 -6.39 6.64
N GLY A 73 -11.69 -7.05 5.71
CA GLY A 73 -11.92 -6.77 4.31
C GLY A 73 -11.17 -5.55 3.77
N GLN A 74 -10.27 -4.98 4.55
CA GLN A 74 -9.49 -3.86 4.06
C GLN A 74 -8.47 -4.33 3.03
N PRO A 75 -8.47 -3.72 1.83
CA PRO A 75 -7.48 -4.08 0.83
C PRO A 75 -6.10 -3.56 1.20
N MET A 76 -5.11 -4.38 0.91
CA MET A 76 -3.72 -4.08 1.25
C MET A 76 -2.83 -4.52 0.09
N LEU A 77 -1.66 -3.89 -0.02
CA LEU A 77 -0.67 -4.30 -1.02
C LEU A 77 0.68 -4.41 -0.33
N MET A 78 1.24 -5.61 -0.36
CA MET A 78 2.54 -5.88 0.24
C MET A 78 3.62 -5.70 -0.80
N VAL A 79 4.59 -4.85 -0.52
CA VAL A 79 5.66 -4.52 -1.46
C VAL A 79 7.00 -4.50 -0.73
N GLY A 80 8.09 -4.57 -1.50
CA GLY A 80 9.41 -4.42 -0.91
C GLY A 80 9.60 -3.00 -0.41
N TYR A 81 10.24 -2.85 0.72
CA TYR A 81 10.45 -1.54 1.32
C TYR A 81 11.14 -0.57 0.37
N GLU A 82 12.15 -1.05 -0.36
CA GLU A 82 12.93 -0.20 -1.26
C GLU A 82 12.11 0.38 -2.40
N ASN A 83 10.96 -0.21 -2.68
CA ASN A 83 10.13 0.22 -3.80
C ASN A 83 9.04 1.21 -3.39
N THR A 84 9.05 1.66 -2.14
CA THR A 84 7.97 2.51 -1.65
C THR A 84 8.32 4.00 -1.59
N GLY A 85 9.56 4.37 -1.88
CA GLY A 85 10.01 5.75 -1.71
C GLY A 85 9.22 6.78 -2.49
N GLU A 86 8.78 6.42 -3.69
CA GLU A 86 8.05 7.33 -4.55
C GLU A 86 6.55 7.36 -4.27
N ILE A 87 6.04 6.36 -3.56
CA ILE A 87 4.61 6.24 -3.31
C ILE A 87 4.20 7.13 -2.15
N GLN A 88 3.16 7.92 -2.35
CA GLN A 88 2.64 8.83 -1.34
C GLN A 88 1.17 8.55 -1.09
N THR A 89 0.67 9.08 0.02
CA THR A 89 -0.76 9.01 0.34
C THR A 89 -1.56 9.59 -0.81
N ASP A 90 -2.67 8.94 -1.14
CA ASP A 90 -3.59 9.28 -2.22
C ASP A 90 -3.11 8.91 -3.62
N ASP A 91 -1.89 8.41 -3.77
CA ASP A 91 -1.50 7.78 -5.03
C ASP A 91 -2.39 6.55 -5.22
N PHE A 92 -2.61 6.15 -6.45
CA PHE A 92 -3.56 5.05 -6.70
C PHE A 92 -3.13 4.18 -7.86
N PHE A 93 -3.72 2.99 -7.91
CA PHE A 93 -3.63 2.10 -9.05
C PHE A 93 -5.01 1.51 -9.32
N ILE A 94 -5.16 0.88 -10.46
CA ILE A 94 -6.48 0.39 -10.90
C ILE A 94 -6.43 -1.11 -11.12
N ILE A 95 -7.40 -1.82 -10.57
CA ILE A 95 -7.59 -3.25 -10.80
C ILE A 95 -9.03 -3.45 -11.23
N ASN A 96 -9.22 -4.02 -12.43
CA ASN A 96 -10.55 -4.33 -12.95
C ASN A 96 -11.50 -3.13 -12.89
N GLY A 97 -10.98 -1.95 -13.20
CA GLY A 97 -11.79 -0.75 -13.23
C GLY A 97 -11.99 -0.07 -11.90
N ASN A 98 -11.55 -0.69 -10.82
CA ASN A 98 -11.66 -0.10 -9.50
C ASN A 98 -10.36 0.59 -9.13
N ARG A 99 -10.48 1.78 -8.56
CA ARG A 99 -9.33 2.55 -8.13
C ARG A 99 -9.04 2.25 -6.67
N TYR A 100 -7.78 1.94 -6.39
CA TYR A 100 -7.31 1.71 -5.02
C TYR A 100 -6.30 2.79 -4.67
N LYS A 101 -6.61 3.62 -3.70
CA LYS A 101 -5.70 4.69 -3.32
C LYS A 101 -4.98 4.36 -2.02
N VAL A 102 -3.77 4.87 -1.92
CA VAL A 102 -2.92 4.66 -0.76
C VAL A 102 -3.42 5.47 0.42
N VAL A 103 -3.68 4.80 1.52
CA VAL A 103 -4.05 5.45 2.76
C VAL A 103 -2.81 5.60 3.65
N GLU A 104 -2.03 4.54 3.74
CA GLU A 104 -0.90 4.54 4.66
C GLU A 104 0.09 3.46 4.27
N LYS A 105 1.36 3.74 4.49
CA LYS A 105 2.43 2.77 4.29
C LYS A 105 2.88 2.26 5.64
N ASN A 106 2.83 0.94 5.82
CA ASN A 106 3.19 0.32 7.09
C ASN A 106 4.46 -0.50 6.92
N ASN A 107 5.58 0.05 7.34
CA ASN A 107 6.86 -0.63 7.31
C ASN A 107 6.85 -1.67 8.43
N ILE A 108 6.72 -2.95 8.04
CA ILE A 108 6.52 -4.02 9.02
C ILE A 108 7.68 -4.09 10.00
N GLN A 109 7.37 -3.94 11.28
CA GLN A 109 8.33 -3.95 12.38
C GLN A 109 9.45 -2.92 12.20
N GLU A 110 9.27 -2.00 11.28
CA GLU A 110 10.26 -0.97 10.96
C GLU A 110 11.62 -1.56 10.58
N TYR A 111 11.61 -2.76 10.02
CA TYR A 111 12.84 -3.44 9.60
C TYR A 111 13.31 -3.03 8.21
N ASN A 112 12.53 -2.24 7.49
CA ASN A 112 12.88 -1.79 6.15
C ASN A 112 13.05 -2.94 5.15
N ILE A 113 12.23 -3.96 5.29
CA ILE A 113 12.28 -5.13 4.41
C ILE A 113 11.02 -5.22 3.56
N VAL A 114 9.86 -5.18 4.20
CA VAL A 114 8.57 -5.27 3.55
C VAL A 114 7.66 -4.19 4.10
N THR A 115 6.91 -3.56 3.20
CA THR A 115 5.91 -2.57 3.57
C THR A 115 4.55 -3.10 3.15
N ASP A 116 3.58 -2.99 4.03
CA ASP A 116 2.20 -3.35 3.73
C ASP A 116 1.40 -2.06 3.59
N ILE A 117 0.96 -1.78 2.39
CA ILE A 117 0.28 -0.52 2.08
C ILE A 117 -1.22 -0.70 2.31
N SER A 118 -1.77 0.13 3.18
CA SER A 118 -3.22 0.14 3.40
C SER A 118 -3.88 0.93 2.29
N LEU A 119 -4.94 0.36 1.72
CA LEU A 119 -5.59 0.93 0.56
C LEU A 119 -7.07 1.20 0.85
N GLU A 120 -7.64 2.08 0.06
CA GLU A 120 -9.07 2.35 0.08
C GLU A 120 -9.58 2.24 -1.34
N MET A 121 -10.60 1.41 -1.55
CA MET A 121 -11.21 1.29 -2.87
C MET A 121 -12.14 2.48 -3.10
N VAL A 122 -11.96 3.14 -4.21
CA VAL A 122 -12.80 4.26 -4.61
C VAL A 122 -13.63 3.80 -5.81
N LEU A 123 -14.93 3.92 -5.69
CA LEU A 123 -15.81 3.53 -6.79
C LEU A 123 -15.56 4.43 -7.99
N ASP A 124 -15.51 3.79 -9.16
CA ASP A 124 -15.27 4.51 -10.39
C ASP A 124 -16.32 5.60 -10.59
N GLY A 125 -15.85 6.76 -11.05
CA GLY A 125 -16.74 7.87 -11.30
C GLY A 125 -17.18 8.65 -10.09
N ARG A 126 -16.67 8.30 -8.95
CA ARG A 126 -17.07 8.91 -7.69
C ARG A 126 -16.03 9.84 -7.08
N ASN A 127 -15.17 10.28 -7.81
CA ASN A 127 -14.09 11.07 -7.20
C ASN A 127 -14.42 12.48 -7.01
#